data_8202389d3b0a8a2aa8c1acee85011331
#
_entry.id   8202389d3b0a8a2aa8c1acee85011331
#
_cell.length_a   1.000
_cell.length_b   1.000
_cell.length_c   1.000
_cell.angle_alpha   90.00
_cell.angle_beta   90.00
_cell.angle_gamma   90.00
#
_symmetry.space_group_name_H-M   'P 1'
#
loop_
_entity.id
_entity.type
_entity.pdbx_description
1 polymer ?
#
loop_
_entity_poly.entity_id
_entity_poly.type
_entity_poly.pdbx_seq_one_letter_code
_entity_poly.pdbx_strand_id
1 'polypeptide(L)'
;YRDAMDKYGSDKPDLRIDLTVTDATEALGACGFGPFEGNTVKAVVVTGFEGTRKQIDKLCADVEVQSGEKAYWFRYDENGEIVGGIAKFVQPMKDAVVAALGLEKGCFVGLTAGKLLAAQKAAGVLRSKLGAFCPNHMDKECYEFCWIVDFPMYEIGEESGLLEFCHNPFSMPNGGLEILKKAAAGEVDPLSITAFQYDLVCNGVELSSGAVRNHDPEIMIEAFQLVRLGEDDVKAKFPAMYNAFTYGAPPHAGIAPGVDRMVMLLAGEDSIREIIPFPMNKNAQDLMMGAPSFVTLIAPLDRAQPSPASIRYWIFSLSASTDASGSVLSSSTTPSIKACCFFTTSIFSYSDSGI
;
A
#
# COMPACT_ATOMS: atom_id res chain seq x y z
N TYR A 1 4.92 8.20 4.63
CA TYR A 1 3.82 7.30 5.01
C TYR A 1 2.86 7.98 5.99
N ARG A 2 3.34 8.49 7.12
CA ARG A 2 2.47 9.08 8.17
C ARG A 2 1.63 10.24 7.62
N ASP A 3 2.24 11.15 6.89
CA ASP A 3 1.53 12.29 6.28
C ASP A 3 0.45 11.82 5.27
N ALA A 4 0.72 10.75 4.53
CA ALA A 4 -0.25 10.18 3.59
C ALA A 4 -1.46 9.58 4.35
N MET A 5 -1.21 8.86 5.43
CA MET A 5 -2.27 8.33 6.28
C MET A 5 -3.08 9.42 6.97
N ASP A 6 -2.41 10.47 7.45
CA ASP A 6 -3.10 11.60 8.10
C ASP A 6 -3.92 12.44 7.12
N LYS A 7 -3.37 12.74 5.95
CA LYS A 7 -3.98 13.66 4.98
C LYS A 7 -4.94 12.99 4.02
N TYR A 8 -4.72 11.71 3.70
CA TYR A 8 -5.50 11.00 2.69
C TYR A 8 -6.16 9.71 3.20
N GLY A 9 -5.78 9.25 4.40
CA GLY A 9 -6.27 7.99 4.98
C GLY A 9 -5.81 6.74 4.22
N SER A 10 -4.74 6.84 3.44
CA SER A 10 -4.23 5.75 2.61
C SER A 10 -2.75 5.93 2.31
N ASP A 11 -2.02 4.82 2.26
CA ASP A 11 -0.65 4.73 1.72
C ASP A 11 -0.60 4.70 0.18
N LYS A 12 -1.77 4.71 -0.46
CA LYS A 12 -1.95 4.76 -1.92
C LYS A 12 -3.00 5.79 -2.30
N PRO A 13 -2.73 7.11 -2.04
CA PRO A 13 -3.72 8.14 -2.28
C PRO A 13 -3.95 8.37 -3.78
N ASP A 14 -5.23 8.54 -4.15
CA ASP A 14 -5.57 9.10 -5.45
C ASP A 14 -5.53 10.64 -5.34
N LEU A 15 -4.47 11.25 -5.87
CA LEU A 15 -4.26 12.69 -5.80
C LEU A 15 -5.12 13.48 -6.79
N ARG A 16 -5.79 12.82 -7.73
CA ARG A 16 -6.80 13.45 -8.61
C ARG A 16 -7.99 13.97 -7.80
N ILE A 17 -8.19 13.43 -6.60
CA ILE A 17 -9.22 13.88 -5.65
C ILE A 17 -8.61 14.99 -4.79
N ASP A 18 -9.15 16.19 -4.86
CA ASP A 18 -8.67 17.37 -4.11
C ASP A 18 -9.11 17.41 -2.64
N LEU A 19 -9.99 16.47 -2.24
CA LEU A 19 -10.43 16.33 -0.86
C LEU A 19 -9.29 15.85 0.06
N THR A 20 -9.30 16.33 1.29
CA THR A 20 -8.36 15.89 2.33
C THR A 20 -9.09 15.42 3.58
N VAL A 21 -8.41 14.56 4.35
CA VAL A 21 -8.83 14.13 5.68
C VAL A 21 -8.33 15.13 6.70
N THR A 22 -9.18 15.53 7.63
CA THR A 22 -8.85 16.45 8.73
C THR A 22 -9.12 15.75 10.07
N ASP A 23 -8.27 15.97 11.05
CA ASP A 23 -8.51 15.50 12.41
C ASP A 23 -9.60 16.34 13.07
N ALA A 24 -10.68 15.69 13.47
CA ALA A 24 -11.83 16.30 14.15
C ALA A 24 -11.97 15.85 15.60
N THR A 25 -10.97 15.13 16.13
CA THR A 25 -11.02 14.50 17.45
C THR A 25 -11.25 15.53 18.55
N GLU A 26 -10.49 16.64 18.54
CA GLU A 26 -10.64 17.70 19.54
C GLU A 26 -12.01 18.40 19.46
N ALA A 27 -12.48 18.65 18.23
CA ALA A 27 -13.72 19.37 17.99
C ALA A 27 -14.98 18.52 18.26
N LEU A 28 -14.93 17.22 18.04
CA LEU A 28 -16.11 16.33 18.05
C LEU A 28 -16.05 15.22 19.11
N GLY A 29 -14.90 14.92 19.69
CA GLY A 29 -14.76 13.82 20.65
C GLY A 29 -15.63 13.96 21.91
N ALA A 30 -15.97 15.18 22.30
CA ALA A 30 -16.81 15.50 23.46
C ALA A 30 -18.24 15.91 23.11
N CYS A 31 -18.72 15.65 21.87
CA CYS A 31 -20.08 16.07 21.45
C CYS A 31 -21.22 15.20 22.03
N GLY A 32 -20.91 14.20 22.85
CA GLY A 32 -21.90 13.29 23.44
C GLY A 32 -22.43 12.24 22.46
N PHE A 33 -21.77 12.05 21.33
CA PHE A 33 -22.05 10.95 20.42
C PHE A 33 -21.17 9.75 20.74
N GLY A 34 -21.73 8.71 21.35
CA GLY A 34 -20.99 7.57 21.89
C GLY A 34 -19.88 6.99 21.01
N PRO A 35 -20.07 6.81 19.68
CA PRO A 35 -19.01 6.32 18.81
C PRO A 35 -17.76 7.21 18.73
N PHE A 36 -17.84 8.48 19.15
CA PHE A 36 -16.71 9.42 19.13
C PHE A 36 -15.96 9.48 20.46
N GLU A 37 -16.61 9.04 21.54
CA GLU A 37 -16.02 9.11 22.88
C GLU A 37 -14.79 8.20 23.01
N GLY A 38 -13.64 8.80 23.32
CA GLY A 38 -12.38 8.07 23.47
C GLY A 38 -11.77 7.53 22.18
N ASN A 39 -12.33 7.89 21.01
CA ASN A 39 -11.86 7.49 19.69
C ASN A 39 -11.27 8.69 18.93
N THR A 40 -10.38 8.38 17.97
CA THR A 40 -9.96 9.35 16.95
C THR A 40 -11.13 9.57 15.99
N VAL A 41 -11.42 10.83 15.69
CA VAL A 41 -12.46 11.22 14.73
C VAL A 41 -11.80 11.90 13.54
N LYS A 42 -12.05 11.39 12.35
CA LYS A 42 -11.56 11.97 11.09
C LYS A 42 -12.73 12.51 10.27
N ALA A 43 -12.51 13.65 9.63
CA ALA A 43 -13.50 14.34 8.82
C ALA A 43 -13.05 14.52 7.38
N VAL A 44 -13.97 14.44 6.44
CA VAL A 44 -13.81 14.84 5.04
C VAL A 44 -14.89 15.88 4.74
N VAL A 45 -14.47 17.08 4.40
CA VAL A 45 -15.37 18.20 4.08
C VAL A 45 -15.50 18.31 2.56
N VAL A 46 -16.73 18.39 2.07
CA VAL A 46 -17.04 18.45 0.63
C VAL A 46 -17.95 19.63 0.35
N THR A 47 -17.54 20.49 -0.55
CA THR A 47 -18.36 21.59 -1.07
C THR A 47 -19.19 21.11 -2.27
N GLY A 48 -20.37 21.67 -2.50
CA GLY A 48 -21.20 21.31 -3.66
C GLY A 48 -21.72 19.88 -3.67
N PHE A 49 -21.84 19.23 -2.50
CA PHE A 49 -22.36 17.86 -2.41
C PHE A 49 -23.91 17.85 -2.48
N GLU A 50 -24.46 17.33 -3.58
CA GLU A 50 -25.91 17.28 -3.84
C GLU A 50 -26.54 15.89 -3.59
N GLY A 51 -25.87 15.00 -2.90
CA GLY A 51 -26.35 13.64 -2.64
C GLY A 51 -27.66 13.62 -1.83
N THR A 52 -28.60 12.80 -2.26
CA THR A 52 -29.84 12.50 -1.54
C THR A 52 -29.56 11.66 -0.29
N ARG A 53 -30.48 11.66 0.68
CA ARG A 53 -30.36 10.83 1.89
C ARG A 53 -30.07 9.37 1.58
N LYS A 54 -30.77 8.77 0.62
CA LYS A 54 -30.57 7.38 0.19
C LYS A 54 -29.15 7.12 -0.36
N GLN A 55 -28.61 8.07 -1.11
CA GLN A 55 -27.23 7.97 -1.64
C GLN A 55 -26.20 8.09 -0.54
N ILE A 56 -26.43 8.97 0.45
CA ILE A 56 -25.56 9.12 1.61
C ILE A 56 -25.57 7.83 2.46
N ASP A 57 -26.76 7.30 2.75
CA ASP A 57 -26.90 6.07 3.54
C ASP A 57 -26.20 4.89 2.84
N LYS A 58 -26.28 4.80 1.50
CA LYS A 58 -25.54 3.82 0.70
C LYS A 58 -24.03 4.05 0.79
N LEU A 59 -23.57 5.29 0.65
CA LEU A 59 -22.15 5.64 0.74
C LEU A 59 -21.59 5.24 2.10
N CYS A 60 -22.29 5.55 3.19
CA CYS A 60 -21.88 5.13 4.54
C CYS A 60 -21.82 3.61 4.70
N ALA A 61 -22.81 2.88 4.16
CA ALA A 61 -22.79 1.41 4.16
C ALA A 61 -21.62 0.84 3.34
N ASP A 62 -21.32 1.43 2.18
CA ASP A 62 -20.19 1.02 1.33
C ASP A 62 -18.84 1.26 2.04
N VAL A 63 -18.71 2.33 2.85
CA VAL A 63 -17.53 2.59 3.69
C VAL A 63 -17.41 1.52 4.76
N GLU A 64 -18.49 1.20 5.48
CA GLU A 64 -18.49 0.16 6.52
C GLU A 64 -18.10 -1.21 5.95
N VAL A 65 -18.63 -1.59 4.79
CA VAL A 65 -18.28 -2.85 4.12
C VAL A 65 -16.79 -2.93 3.74
N GLN A 66 -16.19 -1.80 3.32
CA GLN A 66 -14.79 -1.80 2.85
C GLN A 66 -13.77 -1.60 3.97
N SER A 67 -14.12 -0.84 5.01
CA SER A 67 -13.17 -0.47 6.08
C SER A 67 -13.41 -1.22 7.40
N GLY A 68 -14.58 -1.82 7.58
CA GLY A 68 -15.01 -2.38 8.86
C GLY A 68 -15.53 -1.33 9.86
N GLU A 69 -15.40 -0.03 9.56
CA GLU A 69 -15.78 1.08 10.44
C GLU A 69 -16.95 1.87 9.87
N LYS A 70 -17.83 2.32 10.76
CA LYS A 70 -19.01 3.11 10.36
C LYS A 70 -18.63 4.53 9.96
N ALA A 71 -19.27 5.01 8.90
CA ALA A 71 -19.26 6.41 8.55
C ALA A 71 -20.50 7.14 9.05
N TYR A 72 -20.30 8.39 9.44
CA TYR A 72 -21.32 9.31 9.92
C TYR A 72 -21.27 10.57 9.09
N TRP A 73 -22.28 11.44 9.24
CA TRP A 73 -22.32 12.66 8.45
C TRP A 73 -23.22 13.72 9.08
N PHE A 74 -22.98 14.98 8.67
CA PHE A 74 -23.89 16.10 8.82
C PHE A 74 -23.68 17.07 7.64
N ARG A 75 -24.55 18.06 7.52
CA ARG A 75 -24.40 19.18 6.61
C ARG A 75 -24.37 20.48 7.39
N TYR A 76 -23.57 21.42 6.92
CA TYR A 76 -23.66 22.83 7.31
C TYR A 76 -24.38 23.56 6.19
N ASP A 77 -25.68 23.87 6.40
CA ASP A 77 -26.57 24.36 5.36
C ASP A 77 -26.35 25.84 5.00
N GLU A 78 -27.09 26.34 4.00
CA GLU A 78 -27.02 27.73 3.53
C GLU A 78 -27.47 28.73 4.61
N ASN A 79 -28.30 28.31 5.55
CA ASN A 79 -28.75 29.14 6.67
C ASN A 79 -27.72 29.21 7.80
N GLY A 80 -26.66 28.41 7.73
CA GLY A 80 -25.65 28.31 8.76
C GLY A 80 -26.06 27.42 9.94
N GLU A 81 -26.86 26.38 9.68
CA GLU A 81 -27.29 25.41 10.67
C GLU A 81 -26.73 24.01 10.37
N ILE A 82 -26.42 23.25 11.42
CA ILE A 82 -26.00 21.85 11.30
C ILE A 82 -27.24 20.98 11.18
N VAL A 83 -27.37 20.27 10.05
CA VAL A 83 -28.57 19.47 9.72
C VAL A 83 -28.22 18.06 9.27
N GLY A 84 -29.14 17.12 9.46
CA GLY A 84 -29.03 15.75 8.99
C GLY A 84 -28.10 14.87 9.85
N GLY A 85 -28.05 13.57 9.58
CA GLY A 85 -27.18 12.61 10.24
C GLY A 85 -27.11 12.73 11.77
N ILE A 86 -25.92 13.08 12.26
CA ILE A 86 -25.63 13.27 13.68
C ILE A 86 -25.78 14.71 14.16
N ALA A 87 -26.47 15.57 13.39
CA ALA A 87 -26.62 17.01 13.66
C ALA A 87 -27.03 17.34 15.10
N LYS A 88 -27.92 16.55 15.70
CA LYS A 88 -28.39 16.81 17.07
C LYS A 88 -27.28 16.82 18.12
N PHE A 89 -26.16 16.12 17.87
CA PHE A 89 -25.02 16.08 18.76
C PHE A 89 -24.01 17.19 18.42
N VAL A 90 -23.91 17.59 17.16
CA VAL A 90 -22.94 18.57 16.67
C VAL A 90 -23.47 20.00 16.83
N GLN A 91 -24.76 20.23 16.67
CA GLN A 91 -25.40 21.54 16.76
C GLN A 91 -25.06 22.34 18.02
N PRO A 92 -24.99 21.76 19.24
CA PRO A 92 -24.59 22.51 20.43
C PRO A 92 -23.16 23.05 20.38
N MET A 93 -22.29 22.48 19.53
CA MET A 93 -20.88 22.83 19.38
C MET A 93 -20.60 23.51 18.04
N LYS A 94 -21.63 23.95 17.33
CA LYS A 94 -21.57 24.45 15.94
C LYS A 94 -20.39 25.37 15.68
N ASP A 95 -20.27 26.45 16.46
CA ASP A 95 -19.27 27.48 16.21
C ASP A 95 -17.84 26.94 16.34
N ALA A 96 -17.59 26.07 17.31
CA ALA A 96 -16.29 25.41 17.50
C ALA A 96 -15.98 24.45 16.33
N VAL A 97 -16.96 23.66 15.89
CA VAL A 97 -16.80 22.72 14.78
C VAL A 97 -16.60 23.44 13.46
N VAL A 98 -17.38 24.50 13.20
CA VAL A 98 -17.22 25.33 12.00
C VAL A 98 -15.83 25.96 11.95
N ALA A 99 -15.34 26.49 13.05
CA ALA A 99 -13.99 27.06 13.11
C ALA A 99 -12.89 25.99 12.96
N ALA A 100 -13.01 24.86 13.64
CA ALA A 100 -12.00 23.80 13.62
C ALA A 100 -11.87 23.11 12.25
N LEU A 101 -12.98 22.91 11.55
CA LEU A 101 -13.01 22.26 10.23
C LEU A 101 -13.02 23.25 9.07
N GLY A 102 -13.04 24.56 9.32
CA GLY A 102 -13.09 25.59 8.28
C GLY A 102 -14.34 25.47 7.40
N LEU A 103 -15.51 25.19 8.00
CA LEU A 103 -16.71 24.90 7.24
C LEU A 103 -17.28 26.14 6.55
N GLU A 104 -17.58 26.02 5.28
CA GLU A 104 -18.34 26.98 4.50
C GLU A 104 -19.81 26.56 4.44
N LYS A 105 -20.71 27.52 4.27
CA LYS A 105 -22.14 27.24 4.13
C LYS A 105 -22.39 26.37 2.87
N GLY A 106 -23.33 25.43 2.99
CA GLY A 106 -23.65 24.51 1.92
C GLY A 106 -22.74 23.27 1.85
N CYS A 107 -21.78 23.09 2.77
CA CYS A 107 -20.89 21.93 2.75
C CYS A 107 -21.51 20.68 3.41
N PHE A 108 -21.00 19.54 2.95
CA PHE A 108 -21.25 18.22 3.54
C PHE A 108 -19.99 17.79 4.30
N VAL A 109 -20.17 17.17 5.47
CA VAL A 109 -19.11 16.63 6.29
C VAL A 109 -19.34 15.15 6.51
N GLY A 110 -18.44 14.33 5.95
CA GLY A 110 -18.38 12.90 6.24
C GLY A 110 -17.40 12.64 7.37
N LEU A 111 -17.71 11.70 8.25
CA LEU A 111 -16.97 11.43 9.48
C LEU A 111 -16.74 9.94 9.66
N THR A 112 -15.58 9.58 10.20
CA THR A 112 -15.26 8.22 10.65
C THR A 112 -14.67 8.28 12.05
N ALA A 113 -14.81 7.21 12.84
CA ALA A 113 -14.28 7.16 14.18
C ALA A 113 -13.84 5.75 14.56
N GLY A 114 -12.78 5.65 15.36
CA GLY A 114 -12.22 4.40 15.85
C GLY A 114 -10.81 4.59 16.40
N LYS A 115 -10.05 3.50 16.53
CA LYS A 115 -8.61 3.59 16.77
C LYS A 115 -7.95 4.33 15.62
N LEU A 116 -6.84 5.03 15.88
CA LEU A 116 -6.19 5.93 14.92
C LEU A 116 -6.10 5.34 13.50
N LEU A 117 -5.46 4.19 13.34
CA LEU A 117 -5.25 3.57 12.03
C LEU A 117 -6.59 3.17 11.36
N ALA A 118 -7.54 2.64 12.12
CA ALA A 118 -8.86 2.25 11.61
C ALA A 118 -9.65 3.48 11.16
N ALA A 119 -9.67 4.55 11.96
CA ALA A 119 -10.32 5.82 11.61
C ALA A 119 -9.71 6.46 10.36
N GLN A 120 -8.36 6.43 10.22
CA GLN A 120 -7.64 6.91 9.03
C GLN A 120 -8.02 6.10 7.78
N LYS A 121 -7.91 4.77 7.82
CA LYS A 121 -8.26 3.89 6.70
C LYS A 121 -9.73 4.09 6.27
N ALA A 122 -10.65 4.17 7.23
CA ALA A 122 -12.06 4.43 6.94
C ALA A 122 -12.27 5.81 6.31
N ALA A 123 -11.56 6.84 6.79
CA ALA A 123 -11.61 8.18 6.20
C ALA A 123 -11.05 8.21 4.77
N GLY A 124 -10.02 7.40 4.47
CA GLY A 124 -9.48 7.23 3.12
C GLY A 124 -10.50 6.62 2.15
N VAL A 125 -11.21 5.58 2.60
CA VAL A 125 -12.31 4.99 1.83
C VAL A 125 -13.43 6.02 1.61
N LEU A 126 -13.83 6.72 2.69
CA LEU A 126 -14.84 7.78 2.62
C LEU A 126 -14.44 8.89 1.65
N ARG A 127 -13.20 9.38 1.71
CA ARG A 127 -12.62 10.38 0.81
C ARG A 127 -12.72 9.93 -0.65
N SER A 128 -12.30 8.71 -0.94
CA SER A 128 -12.33 8.15 -2.31
C SER A 128 -13.76 8.03 -2.84
N LYS A 129 -14.70 7.60 -2.00
CA LYS A 129 -16.13 7.51 -2.36
C LYS A 129 -16.75 8.89 -2.62
N LEU A 130 -16.41 9.87 -1.78
CA LEU A 130 -16.89 11.25 -1.92
C LEU A 130 -16.32 11.89 -3.19
N GLY A 131 -15.03 11.73 -3.48
CA GLY A 131 -14.41 12.20 -4.70
C GLY A 131 -15.01 11.59 -5.96
N ALA A 132 -15.26 10.28 -5.95
CA ALA A 132 -15.91 9.62 -7.08
C ALA A 132 -17.38 10.06 -7.26
N PHE A 133 -18.07 10.40 -6.17
CA PHE A 133 -19.45 10.90 -6.21
C PHE A 133 -19.55 12.35 -6.68
N CYS A 134 -18.55 13.17 -6.39
CA CYS A 134 -18.54 14.61 -6.69
C CYS A 134 -17.57 14.91 -7.85
N PRO A 135 -18.02 15.00 -9.10
CA PRO A 135 -17.14 15.19 -10.26
C PRO A 135 -16.25 16.42 -10.16
N ASN A 136 -16.68 17.46 -9.45
CA ASN A 136 -15.93 18.71 -9.27
C ASN A 136 -14.69 18.54 -8.38
N HIS A 137 -14.60 17.43 -7.64
CA HIS A 137 -13.50 17.11 -6.72
C HIS A 137 -12.56 16.04 -7.26
N MET A 138 -12.69 15.65 -8.52
CA MET A 138 -11.86 14.61 -9.14
C MET A 138 -11.57 14.95 -10.61
N ASP A 139 -10.30 15.16 -10.94
CA ASP A 139 -9.83 15.26 -12.32
C ASP A 139 -9.56 13.85 -12.89
N LYS A 140 -10.39 13.38 -13.80
CA LYS A 140 -10.30 12.05 -14.41
C LYS A 140 -9.32 11.97 -15.58
N GLU A 141 -8.91 13.11 -16.12
CA GLU A 141 -8.14 13.19 -17.36
C GLU A 141 -6.63 13.28 -17.12
N CYS A 142 -6.18 13.15 -15.86
CA CYS A 142 -4.76 13.26 -15.52
C CYS A 142 -4.21 12.01 -14.82
N TYR A 143 -2.88 11.91 -14.83
CA TYR A 143 -2.12 10.96 -14.05
C TYR A 143 -1.35 11.72 -12.98
N GLU A 144 -1.74 11.54 -11.72
CA GLU A 144 -1.10 12.16 -10.56
C GLU A 144 -0.22 11.15 -9.84
N PHE A 145 1.08 11.47 -9.75
CA PHE A 145 2.08 10.61 -9.15
C PHE A 145 2.53 11.14 -7.79
N CYS A 146 2.79 10.22 -6.86
CA CYS A 146 3.48 10.54 -5.62
C CYS A 146 4.39 9.40 -5.17
N TRP A 147 5.41 9.78 -4.38
CA TRP A 147 6.22 8.84 -3.63
C TRP A 147 5.72 8.78 -2.20
N ILE A 148 5.45 7.59 -1.73
CA ILE A 148 5.23 7.32 -0.31
C ILE A 148 6.53 6.74 0.23
N VAL A 149 7.08 7.39 1.24
CA VAL A 149 8.39 7.05 1.82
C VAL A 149 8.27 6.86 3.34
N ASP A 150 9.33 6.41 3.98
CA ASP A 150 9.41 6.26 5.43
C ASP A 150 8.29 5.41 6.02
N PHE A 151 8.11 4.21 5.46
CA PHE A 151 7.16 3.24 5.98
C PHE A 151 7.54 2.80 7.40
N PRO A 152 6.58 2.50 8.27
CA PRO A 152 6.88 1.90 9.56
C PRO A 152 7.58 0.55 9.36
N MET A 153 8.62 0.29 10.14
CA MET A 153 9.34 -0.98 10.08
C MET A 153 8.59 -2.09 10.81
N TYR A 154 7.90 -1.73 11.89
CA TYR A 154 7.18 -2.64 12.75
C TYR A 154 5.73 -2.22 12.96
N GLU A 155 4.89 -3.21 13.23
CA GLU A 155 3.49 -3.05 13.64
C GLU A 155 3.11 -4.09 14.70
N ILE A 156 1.95 -3.92 15.31
CA ILE A 156 1.37 -4.96 16.16
C ILE A 156 0.46 -5.82 15.28
N GLY A 157 0.81 -7.10 15.15
CA GLY A 157 0.01 -8.05 14.37
C GLY A 157 -1.42 -8.13 14.90
N GLU A 158 -2.40 -8.05 14.01
CA GLU A 158 -3.82 -8.04 14.38
C GLU A 158 -4.25 -9.35 15.06
N GLU A 159 -3.72 -10.49 14.62
CA GLU A 159 -4.03 -11.80 15.18
C GLU A 159 -3.15 -12.16 16.38
N SER A 160 -1.86 -11.88 16.28
CA SER A 160 -0.88 -12.28 17.29
C SER A 160 -0.84 -11.34 18.50
N GLY A 161 -1.20 -10.07 18.33
CA GLY A 161 -1.01 -9.01 19.32
C GLY A 161 0.45 -8.72 19.65
N LEU A 162 1.39 -9.22 18.83
CA LEU A 162 2.82 -9.12 19.05
C LEU A 162 3.46 -8.18 18.02
N LEU A 163 4.67 -7.70 18.34
CA LEU A 163 5.46 -6.90 17.41
C LEU A 163 5.87 -7.76 16.20
N GLU A 164 5.58 -7.30 15.01
CA GLU A 164 5.89 -7.95 13.73
C GLU A 164 6.45 -6.93 12.74
N PHE A 165 7.09 -7.41 11.65
CA PHE A 165 7.46 -6.52 10.55
C PHE A 165 6.22 -6.07 9.78
N CYS A 166 6.14 -4.76 9.52
CA CYS A 166 4.99 -4.18 8.81
C CYS A 166 4.95 -4.58 7.34
N HIS A 167 6.05 -4.40 6.60
CA HIS A 167 6.11 -4.68 5.15
C HIS A 167 7.29 -5.60 4.82
N ASN A 168 8.46 -5.01 4.51
CA ASN A 168 9.64 -5.76 4.09
C ASN A 168 10.69 -5.82 5.21
N PRO A 169 10.94 -6.99 5.81
CA PRO A 169 11.89 -7.13 6.92
C PRO A 169 13.35 -6.86 6.51
N PHE A 170 13.65 -6.85 5.22
CA PHE A 170 14.99 -6.65 4.68
C PHE A 170 15.26 -5.21 4.25
N SER A 171 14.44 -4.28 4.66
CA SER A 171 14.65 -2.86 4.45
C SER A 171 15.59 -2.29 5.49
N MET A 172 16.43 -1.34 5.11
CA MET A 172 17.31 -0.63 6.02
C MET A 172 16.49 0.26 6.96
N PRO A 173 16.61 0.11 8.28
CA PRO A 173 15.93 1.00 9.22
C PRO A 173 16.53 2.41 9.17
N ASN A 174 15.68 3.43 9.29
CA ASN A 174 16.10 4.81 9.51
C ASN A 174 16.80 4.91 10.88
N GLY A 175 18.06 5.34 10.89
CA GLY A 175 18.90 5.35 12.08
C GLY A 175 19.77 4.09 12.25
N GLY A 176 19.70 3.11 11.34
CA GLY A 176 20.59 1.95 11.26
C GLY A 176 20.60 1.11 12.54
N LEU A 177 21.80 0.62 12.90
CA LEU A 177 21.99 -0.24 14.08
C LEU A 177 21.68 0.46 15.40
N GLU A 178 21.99 1.75 15.50
CA GLU A 178 21.85 2.51 16.75
C GLU A 178 20.41 2.59 17.22
N ILE A 179 19.46 2.86 16.31
CA ILE A 179 18.04 2.96 16.66
C ILE A 179 17.49 1.61 17.12
N LEU A 180 17.94 0.50 16.53
CA LEU A 180 17.53 -0.85 16.92
C LEU A 180 18.05 -1.20 18.31
N LYS A 181 19.32 -0.89 18.62
CA LYS A 181 19.89 -1.09 19.97
C LYS A 181 19.16 -0.27 21.03
N LYS A 182 18.78 0.97 20.72
CA LYS A 182 17.97 1.80 21.63
C LYS A 182 16.57 1.21 21.84
N ALA A 183 15.97 0.66 20.79
CA ALA A 183 14.67 -0.01 20.91
C ALA A 183 14.76 -1.30 21.73
N ALA A 184 15.82 -2.10 21.55
CA ALA A 184 16.08 -3.29 22.36
C ALA A 184 16.32 -2.95 23.83
N ALA A 185 16.93 -1.79 24.13
CA ALA A 185 17.13 -1.27 25.49
C ALA A 185 15.84 -0.65 26.09
N GLY A 186 14.76 -0.51 25.32
CA GLY A 186 13.52 0.13 25.77
C GLY A 186 13.57 1.68 25.81
N GLU A 187 14.58 2.28 25.20
CA GLU A 187 14.74 3.74 25.12
C GLU A 187 13.91 4.36 24.01
N VAL A 188 13.56 3.58 22.98
CA VAL A 188 12.78 3.97 21.82
C VAL A 188 11.67 2.95 21.61
N ASP A 189 10.47 3.45 21.31
CA ASP A 189 9.34 2.58 20.92
C ASP A 189 9.61 1.97 19.53
N PRO A 190 9.67 0.64 19.40
CA PRO A 190 9.85 -0.03 18.11
C PRO A 190 8.85 0.42 17.04
N LEU A 191 7.61 0.75 17.43
CA LEU A 191 6.56 1.24 16.51
C LEU A 191 6.86 2.63 15.94
N SER A 192 7.82 3.36 16.52
CA SER A 192 8.27 4.66 15.99
C SER A 192 9.31 4.52 14.89
N ILE A 193 9.95 3.35 14.76
CA ILE A 193 11.02 3.11 13.78
C ILE A 193 10.43 3.02 12.39
N THR A 194 10.99 3.80 11.47
CA THR A 194 10.69 3.73 10.04
C THR A 194 11.82 3.04 9.28
N ALA A 195 11.55 2.62 8.06
CA ALA A 195 12.53 2.04 7.15
C ALA A 195 12.61 2.83 5.84
N PHE A 196 13.75 2.77 5.17
CA PHE A 196 13.95 3.32 3.83
C PHE A 196 13.20 2.49 2.78
N GLN A 197 11.87 2.43 2.92
CA GLN A 197 10.95 1.87 1.95
C GLN A 197 10.27 2.99 1.18
N TYR A 198 9.94 2.73 -0.07
CA TYR A 198 9.30 3.70 -0.95
C TYR A 198 8.40 3.01 -1.97
N ASP A 199 7.21 3.57 -2.15
CA ASP A 199 6.26 3.17 -3.18
C ASP A 199 6.00 4.33 -4.13
N LEU A 200 5.99 4.04 -5.44
CA LEU A 200 5.48 4.96 -6.44
C LEU A 200 4.00 4.69 -6.64
N VAL A 201 3.18 5.68 -6.35
CA VAL A 201 1.73 5.61 -6.47
C VAL A 201 1.25 6.52 -7.59
N CYS A 202 0.29 6.06 -8.38
CA CYS A 202 -0.41 6.85 -9.38
C CYS A 202 -1.90 6.57 -9.32
N ASN A 203 -2.72 7.60 -9.19
CA ASN A 203 -4.17 7.51 -9.22
C ASN A 203 -4.75 6.47 -8.23
N GLY A 204 -4.18 6.37 -7.04
CA GLY A 204 -4.64 5.40 -6.04
C GLY A 204 -4.08 3.99 -6.21
N VAL A 205 -3.21 3.76 -7.20
CA VAL A 205 -2.60 2.46 -7.48
C VAL A 205 -1.10 2.50 -7.20
N GLU A 206 -0.61 1.57 -6.38
CA GLU A 206 0.82 1.33 -6.22
C GLU A 206 1.38 0.75 -7.51
N LEU A 207 2.14 1.56 -8.26
CA LEU A 207 2.77 1.14 -9.49
C LEU A 207 4.08 0.40 -9.26
N SER A 208 4.76 0.72 -8.19
CA SER A 208 6.07 0.15 -7.90
C SER A 208 6.35 0.24 -6.42
N SER A 209 6.99 -0.77 -5.87
CA SER A 209 7.48 -0.80 -4.50
C SER A 209 8.98 -1.06 -4.47
N GLY A 210 9.67 -0.51 -3.48
CA GLY A 210 11.10 -0.66 -3.33
C GLY A 210 11.61 -0.35 -1.93
N ALA A 211 12.91 -0.60 -1.74
CA ALA A 211 13.59 -0.24 -0.50
C ALA A 211 15.11 -0.13 -0.72
N VAL A 212 15.77 0.69 0.10
CA VAL A 212 17.17 0.51 0.40
C VAL A 212 17.29 -0.75 1.25
N ARG A 213 18.11 -1.68 0.81
CA ARG A 213 18.21 -3.01 1.43
C ARG A 213 19.12 -2.99 2.64
N ASN A 214 18.71 -3.70 3.67
CA ASN A 214 19.60 -4.03 4.75
C ASN A 214 20.63 -5.06 4.25
N HIS A 215 21.89 -4.66 4.16
CA HIS A 215 23.00 -5.47 3.68
C HIS A 215 24.02 -5.79 4.78
N ASP A 216 23.76 -5.32 6.01
CA ASP A 216 24.60 -5.53 7.17
C ASP A 216 24.00 -6.67 8.02
N PRO A 217 24.77 -7.75 8.28
CA PRO A 217 24.30 -8.88 9.06
C PRO A 217 23.99 -8.52 10.52
N GLU A 218 24.71 -7.56 11.13
CA GLU A 218 24.46 -7.12 12.50
C GLU A 218 23.12 -6.38 12.61
N ILE A 219 22.85 -5.46 11.68
CA ILE A 219 21.57 -4.77 11.60
C ILE A 219 20.44 -5.77 11.37
N MET A 220 20.65 -6.78 10.52
CA MET A 220 19.64 -7.79 10.24
C MET A 220 19.30 -8.60 11.51
N ILE A 221 20.30 -9.05 12.25
CA ILE A 221 20.10 -9.80 13.49
C ILE A 221 19.33 -8.96 14.51
N GLU A 222 19.77 -7.74 14.79
CA GLU A 222 19.12 -6.84 15.74
C GLU A 222 17.66 -6.53 15.34
N ALA A 223 17.40 -6.30 14.06
CA ALA A 223 16.05 -6.07 13.56
C ALA A 223 15.13 -7.28 13.80
N PHE A 224 15.62 -8.49 13.55
CA PHE A 224 14.86 -9.72 13.73
C PHE A 224 14.70 -10.10 15.22
N GLN A 225 15.67 -9.76 16.09
CA GLN A 225 15.56 -10.00 17.54
C GLN A 225 14.38 -9.23 18.16
N LEU A 226 14.09 -8.01 17.71
CA LEU A 226 12.94 -7.24 18.18
C LEU A 226 11.61 -7.98 17.94
N VAL A 227 11.52 -8.78 16.88
CA VAL A 227 10.37 -9.64 16.60
C VAL A 227 10.55 -11.09 17.07
N ARG A 228 11.47 -11.31 18.01
CA ARG A 228 11.72 -12.61 18.67
C ARG A 228 12.30 -13.71 17.76
N LEU A 229 12.95 -13.33 16.69
CA LEU A 229 13.70 -14.23 15.82
C LEU A 229 15.20 -14.01 16.07
N GLY A 230 15.85 -14.98 16.71
CA GLY A 230 17.27 -14.89 17.01
C GLY A 230 18.17 -15.12 15.79
N GLU A 231 19.49 -14.99 16.01
CA GLU A 231 20.49 -15.21 14.96
C GLU A 231 20.40 -16.61 14.33
N ASP A 232 20.13 -17.65 15.15
CA ASP A 232 19.98 -19.02 14.67
C ASP A 232 18.73 -19.17 13.76
N ASP A 233 17.64 -18.47 14.08
CA ASP A 233 16.44 -18.43 13.23
C ASP A 233 16.74 -17.77 11.89
N VAL A 234 17.47 -16.66 11.90
CA VAL A 234 17.87 -15.93 10.69
C VAL A 234 18.76 -16.82 9.82
N LYS A 235 19.75 -17.49 10.41
CA LYS A 235 20.63 -18.42 9.70
C LYS A 235 19.87 -19.62 9.12
N ALA A 236 18.90 -20.14 9.86
CA ALA A 236 18.12 -21.29 9.42
C ALA A 236 17.10 -20.93 8.31
N LYS A 237 16.44 -19.78 8.45
CA LYS A 237 15.38 -19.35 7.50
C LYS A 237 15.94 -18.65 6.26
N PHE A 238 17.05 -17.91 6.39
CA PHE A 238 17.64 -17.09 5.33
C PHE A 238 19.14 -17.34 5.12
N PRO A 239 19.61 -18.61 5.02
CA PRO A 239 21.02 -18.94 5.02
C PRO A 239 21.80 -18.31 3.88
N ALA A 240 21.21 -18.26 2.68
CA ALA A 240 21.86 -17.70 1.50
C ALA A 240 22.12 -16.19 1.64
N MET A 241 21.13 -15.45 2.16
CA MET A 241 21.21 -14.02 2.36
C MET A 241 22.18 -13.68 3.50
N TYR A 242 22.06 -14.35 4.65
CA TYR A 242 22.96 -14.16 5.78
C TYR A 242 24.40 -14.40 5.39
N ASN A 243 24.70 -15.53 4.73
CA ASN A 243 26.04 -15.84 4.26
C ASN A 243 26.58 -14.79 3.25
N ALA A 244 25.74 -14.36 2.30
CA ALA A 244 26.15 -13.33 1.34
C ALA A 244 26.56 -12.02 2.04
N PHE A 245 25.79 -11.59 3.04
CA PHE A 245 26.07 -10.35 3.77
C PHE A 245 27.32 -10.45 4.63
N THR A 246 27.62 -11.62 5.20
CA THR A 246 28.88 -11.83 5.96
C THR A 246 30.15 -11.74 5.11
N TYR A 247 30.05 -11.90 3.79
CA TYR A 247 31.13 -11.68 2.86
C TYR A 247 31.28 -10.21 2.39
N GLY A 248 30.42 -9.31 2.87
CA GLY A 248 30.49 -7.89 2.58
C GLY A 248 29.67 -7.50 1.34
N ALA A 249 28.37 -7.61 1.42
CA ALA A 249 27.48 -7.10 0.37
C ALA A 249 27.58 -5.57 0.27
N PRO A 250 27.61 -4.99 -0.94
CA PRO A 250 27.63 -3.54 -1.09
C PRO A 250 26.27 -2.94 -0.69
N PRO A 251 26.21 -1.67 -0.26
CA PRO A 251 24.96 -0.95 -0.16
C PRO A 251 24.19 -1.02 -1.48
N HIS A 252 22.93 -1.40 -1.39
CA HIS A 252 22.09 -1.55 -2.59
C HIS A 252 20.63 -1.21 -2.29
N ALA A 253 19.93 -0.85 -3.34
CA ALA A 253 18.50 -0.59 -3.31
C ALA A 253 17.83 -1.24 -4.52
N GLY A 254 16.54 -1.40 -4.48
CA GLY A 254 15.78 -1.97 -5.59
C GLY A 254 14.37 -1.42 -5.64
N ILE A 255 13.78 -1.49 -6.84
CA ILE A 255 12.41 -1.13 -7.11
C ILE A 255 11.81 -2.19 -8.05
N ALA A 256 10.55 -2.55 -7.82
CA ALA A 256 9.82 -3.56 -8.59
C ALA A 256 8.58 -2.94 -9.26
N PRO A 257 8.72 -2.45 -10.51
CA PRO A 257 7.59 -1.91 -11.25
C PRO A 257 6.55 -2.97 -11.61
N GLY A 258 5.28 -2.69 -11.31
CA GLY A 258 4.14 -3.55 -11.66
C GLY A 258 3.65 -3.26 -13.08
N VAL A 259 4.17 -3.98 -14.07
CA VAL A 259 3.82 -3.75 -15.49
C VAL A 259 2.31 -3.90 -15.72
N ASP A 260 1.67 -4.92 -15.15
CA ASP A 260 0.22 -5.13 -15.29
C ASP A 260 -0.59 -3.94 -14.73
N ARG A 261 -0.15 -3.37 -13.60
CA ARG A 261 -0.81 -2.18 -13.02
C ARG A 261 -0.62 -0.93 -13.90
N MET A 262 0.54 -0.77 -14.52
CA MET A 262 0.77 0.31 -15.48
C MET A 262 -0.12 0.18 -16.70
N VAL A 263 -0.21 -1.04 -17.27
CA VAL A 263 -1.10 -1.32 -18.42
C VAL A 263 -2.55 -1.12 -18.04
N MET A 264 -2.97 -1.53 -16.84
CA MET A 264 -4.31 -1.32 -16.30
C MET A 264 -4.69 0.17 -16.29
N LEU A 265 -3.82 1.03 -15.76
CA LEU A 265 -4.06 2.47 -15.73
C LEU A 265 -4.11 3.07 -17.14
N LEU A 266 -3.19 2.66 -18.04
CA LEU A 266 -3.17 3.15 -19.42
C LEU A 266 -4.38 2.71 -20.23
N ALA A 267 -4.93 1.53 -19.93
CA ALA A 267 -6.15 1.02 -20.56
C ALA A 267 -7.43 1.60 -19.96
N GLY A 268 -7.34 2.30 -18.82
CA GLY A 268 -8.50 2.82 -18.09
C GLY A 268 -9.34 1.74 -17.42
N GLU A 269 -8.73 0.60 -17.08
CA GLU A 269 -9.39 -0.53 -16.44
C GLU A 269 -9.26 -0.47 -14.90
N ASP A 270 -10.31 -0.93 -14.22
CA ASP A 270 -10.36 -0.92 -12.75
C ASP A 270 -9.73 -2.16 -12.11
N SER A 271 -9.39 -3.17 -12.90
CA SER A 271 -8.86 -4.45 -12.42
C SER A 271 -7.77 -5.01 -13.33
N ILE A 272 -6.68 -5.49 -12.72
CA ILE A 272 -5.63 -6.20 -13.46
C ILE A 272 -6.13 -7.48 -14.13
N ARG A 273 -7.29 -8.01 -13.75
CA ARG A 273 -7.91 -9.17 -14.38
C ARG A 273 -8.33 -8.92 -15.82
N GLU A 274 -8.64 -7.68 -16.15
CA GLU A 274 -8.96 -7.25 -17.53
C GLU A 274 -7.71 -7.13 -18.41
N ILE A 275 -6.52 -7.07 -17.77
CA ILE A 275 -5.23 -6.92 -18.44
C ILE A 275 -4.52 -8.27 -18.61
N ILE A 276 -4.63 -9.16 -17.60
CA ILE A 276 -3.97 -10.47 -17.61
C ILE A 276 -4.72 -11.40 -18.58
N PRO A 277 -4.07 -11.94 -19.62
CA PRO A 277 -4.74 -12.78 -20.65
C PRO A 277 -5.44 -14.02 -20.10
N PHE A 278 -4.91 -14.62 -19.01
CA PHE A 278 -5.44 -15.84 -18.40
C PHE A 278 -5.51 -15.68 -16.87
N PRO A 279 -6.44 -14.84 -16.36
CA PRO A 279 -6.53 -14.61 -14.92
C PRO A 279 -7.04 -15.84 -14.18
N MET A 280 -6.43 -16.13 -13.02
CA MET A 280 -6.93 -17.19 -12.14
C MET A 280 -8.28 -16.81 -11.53
N ASN A 281 -9.12 -17.81 -11.27
CA ASN A 281 -10.38 -17.60 -10.54
C ASN A 281 -10.15 -17.38 -9.03
N LYS A 282 -11.25 -17.20 -8.28
CA LYS A 282 -11.19 -16.97 -6.82
C LYS A 282 -10.56 -18.12 -6.02
N ASN A 283 -10.51 -19.32 -6.61
CA ASN A 283 -9.92 -20.51 -6.00
C ASN A 283 -8.47 -20.74 -6.44
N ALA A 284 -7.81 -19.72 -7.00
CA ALA A 284 -6.46 -19.79 -7.56
C ALA A 284 -6.32 -20.86 -8.66
N GLN A 285 -7.36 -21.04 -9.47
CA GLN A 285 -7.37 -21.99 -10.58
C GLN A 285 -7.28 -21.24 -11.91
N ASP A 286 -6.40 -21.70 -12.78
CA ASP A 286 -6.38 -21.35 -14.19
C ASP A 286 -7.16 -22.39 -14.97
N LEU A 287 -8.36 -22.03 -15.40
CA LEU A 287 -9.26 -22.95 -16.10
C LEU A 287 -8.79 -23.28 -17.51
N MET A 288 -8.01 -22.40 -18.14
CA MET A 288 -7.47 -22.61 -19.49
C MET A 288 -6.32 -23.61 -19.48
N MET A 289 -5.45 -23.53 -18.46
CA MET A 289 -4.29 -24.39 -18.31
C MET A 289 -4.55 -25.61 -17.42
N GLY A 290 -5.74 -25.70 -16.81
CA GLY A 290 -6.08 -26.77 -15.87
C GLY A 290 -5.25 -26.75 -14.58
N ALA A 291 -4.73 -25.57 -14.19
CA ALA A 291 -3.92 -25.41 -12.98
C ALA A 291 -4.81 -25.05 -11.76
N PRO A 292 -4.43 -25.45 -10.52
CA PRO A 292 -3.32 -26.34 -10.21
C PRO A 292 -3.60 -27.78 -10.61
N SER A 293 -2.59 -28.46 -11.15
CA SER A 293 -2.65 -29.88 -11.47
C SER A 293 -1.52 -30.61 -10.76
N PHE A 294 -1.79 -31.86 -10.34
CA PHE A 294 -0.73 -32.73 -9.83
C PHE A 294 0.18 -33.13 -10.99
N VAL A 295 1.44 -32.73 -10.94
CA VAL A 295 2.44 -33.25 -11.85
C VAL A 295 2.84 -34.63 -11.32
N THR A 296 2.21 -35.69 -11.82
CA THR A 296 2.69 -37.04 -11.58
C THR A 296 3.92 -37.22 -12.46
N LEU A 297 5.10 -37.14 -11.90
CA LEU A 297 6.32 -37.57 -12.55
C LEU A 297 6.22 -39.10 -12.68
N ILE A 298 5.59 -39.58 -13.75
CA ILE A 298 5.69 -40.98 -14.18
C ILE A 298 7.00 -41.11 -14.95
N ALA A 299 8.11 -41.08 -14.23
CA ALA A 299 9.34 -41.68 -14.66
C ALA A 299 9.75 -42.67 -13.57
N PRO A 300 10.06 -43.94 -13.92
CA PRO A 300 10.70 -44.82 -12.97
C PRO A 300 12.04 -44.19 -12.60
N LEU A 301 12.13 -43.70 -11.36
CA LEU A 301 13.37 -43.24 -10.77
C LEU A 301 14.28 -44.45 -10.57
N ASP A 302 14.99 -44.84 -11.62
CA ASP A 302 16.28 -45.49 -11.46
C ASP A 302 17.28 -44.41 -11.03
N ARG A 303 17.53 -44.40 -9.74
CA ARG A 303 18.61 -43.82 -8.96
C ARG A 303 19.64 -42.94 -9.69
N ALA A 304 19.32 -41.69 -9.89
CA ALA A 304 20.32 -40.65 -9.94
C ALA A 304 19.75 -39.41 -9.26
N GLN A 305 20.44 -38.90 -8.26
CA GLN A 305 20.08 -37.63 -7.59
C GLN A 305 19.93 -36.54 -8.63
N PRO A 306 18.84 -35.74 -8.60
CA PRO A 306 18.70 -34.63 -9.55
C PRO A 306 19.81 -33.61 -9.26
N SER A 307 20.67 -33.40 -10.25
CA SER A 307 21.67 -32.33 -10.17
C SER A 307 20.96 -30.98 -10.11
N PRO A 308 21.54 -29.95 -9.47
CA PRO A 308 20.96 -28.59 -9.40
C PRO A 308 20.65 -27.95 -10.76
N ALA A 309 21.08 -28.56 -11.84
CA ALA A 309 20.80 -28.12 -13.20
C ALA A 309 19.36 -28.39 -13.69
N SER A 310 18.63 -29.33 -13.10
CA SER A 310 17.28 -29.68 -13.57
C SER A 310 16.20 -28.64 -13.18
N ILE A 311 16.46 -27.78 -12.22
CA ILE A 311 15.55 -26.68 -11.86
C ILE A 311 15.68 -25.48 -12.82
N ARG A 312 16.77 -25.39 -13.57
CA ARG A 312 17.00 -24.31 -14.55
C ARG A 312 16.20 -24.42 -15.84
N TYR A 313 15.66 -25.59 -16.18
CA TYR A 313 15.01 -25.79 -17.48
C TYR A 313 13.56 -25.31 -17.57
N TRP A 314 12.91 -24.99 -16.45
CA TRP A 314 11.51 -24.55 -16.47
C TRP A 314 11.31 -23.03 -16.63
N ILE A 315 12.34 -22.23 -16.41
CA ILE A 315 12.28 -20.76 -16.55
C ILE A 315 12.74 -20.30 -17.95
N PHE A 316 13.36 -21.17 -18.76
CA PHE A 316 14.04 -20.76 -20.01
C PHE A 316 13.47 -21.33 -21.33
N SER A 317 12.31 -21.97 -21.35
CA SER A 317 11.72 -22.42 -22.62
C SER A 317 10.92 -21.35 -23.39
N LEU A 318 11.03 -20.07 -22.98
CA LEU A 318 10.51 -18.90 -23.71
C LEU A 318 11.59 -17.97 -24.24
N SER A 319 12.83 -18.42 -24.34
CA SER A 319 13.85 -17.68 -25.05
C SER A 319 13.90 -18.11 -26.52
N ALA A 320 13.59 -17.14 -27.38
CA ALA A 320 13.65 -17.25 -28.82
C ALA A 320 14.93 -17.93 -29.31
N SER A 321 14.80 -18.87 -30.23
CA SER A 321 15.87 -19.31 -31.08
C SER A 321 16.42 -18.12 -31.85
N THR A 322 17.58 -17.60 -31.46
CA THR A 322 18.40 -16.73 -32.29
C THR A 322 19.36 -17.64 -33.02
N ASP A 323 19.21 -17.69 -34.31
CA ASP A 323 20.22 -18.31 -35.19
C ASP A 323 21.58 -17.60 -35.05
N ALA A 324 22.61 -18.40 -35.02
CA ALA A 324 24.00 -17.96 -34.85
C ALA A 324 24.59 -17.14 -36.05
N SER A 325 23.75 -16.54 -36.89
CA SER A 325 24.19 -15.84 -38.09
C SER A 325 23.78 -14.36 -38.20
N GLY A 326 23.41 -13.70 -37.14
CA GLY A 326 23.39 -12.23 -37.04
C GLY A 326 22.84 -11.40 -38.23
N SER A 327 21.92 -11.91 -39.06
CA SER A 327 21.33 -11.16 -40.15
C SER A 327 19.86 -10.86 -39.90
N VAL A 328 19.54 -9.57 -39.82
CA VAL A 328 18.18 -9.03 -39.73
C VAL A 328 17.57 -9.09 -41.13
N LEU A 329 16.58 -9.95 -41.33
CA LEU A 329 15.71 -9.88 -42.50
C LEU A 329 14.48 -9.04 -42.17
N SER A 330 14.36 -7.90 -42.86
CA SER A 330 13.17 -7.06 -42.87
C SER A 330 12.06 -7.70 -43.68
N SER A 331 10.93 -8.03 -43.09
CA SER A 331 9.67 -8.17 -43.84
C SER A 331 8.53 -7.53 -43.07
N SER A 332 7.92 -6.61 -43.76
CA SER A 332 6.72 -5.87 -43.39
C SER A 332 5.52 -6.80 -43.19
N THR A 333 4.99 -6.88 -41.94
CA THR A 333 3.57 -7.09 -41.64
C THR A 333 3.36 -7.01 -40.13
N THR A 334 2.48 -6.09 -39.72
CA THR A 334 1.77 -5.89 -38.44
C THR A 334 2.45 -6.32 -37.13
N PRO A 335 2.62 -5.42 -36.15
CA PRO A 335 3.28 -5.72 -34.90
C PRO A 335 2.37 -6.48 -33.96
N SER A 336 2.64 -7.76 -33.78
CA SER A 336 2.21 -8.46 -32.58
C SER A 336 3.16 -8.06 -31.45
N ILE A 337 2.60 -7.39 -30.44
CA ILE A 337 3.33 -7.02 -29.22
C ILE A 337 3.70 -8.31 -28.48
N LYS A 338 4.95 -8.73 -28.60
CA LYS A 338 5.53 -9.72 -27.71
C LYS A 338 6.05 -9.00 -26.48
N ALA A 339 5.33 -9.12 -25.37
CA ALA A 339 5.80 -8.67 -24.07
C ALA A 339 7.03 -9.49 -23.67
N CYS A 340 8.20 -8.87 -23.70
CA CYS A 340 9.44 -9.42 -23.17
C CYS A 340 9.61 -8.89 -21.74
N CYS A 341 9.41 -9.76 -20.75
CA CYS A 341 9.79 -9.46 -19.36
C CYS A 341 11.31 -9.52 -19.24
N PHE A 342 11.97 -8.38 -19.30
CA PHE A 342 13.37 -8.26 -18.90
C PHE A 342 13.45 -7.90 -17.43
N PHE A 343 13.90 -8.82 -16.59
CA PHE A 343 14.43 -8.48 -15.27
C PHE A 343 15.85 -7.92 -15.47
N THR A 344 15.97 -6.61 -15.53
CA THR A 344 17.27 -5.94 -15.39
C THR A 344 17.45 -5.54 -13.94
N THR A 345 18.30 -6.28 -13.23
CA THR A 345 18.87 -5.84 -11.96
C THR A 345 19.87 -4.73 -12.27
N SER A 346 19.47 -3.47 -12.22
CA SER A 346 20.39 -2.35 -12.30
C SER A 346 21.04 -2.15 -10.95
N ILE A 347 22.32 -2.53 -10.84
CA ILE A 347 23.17 -2.21 -9.70
C ILE A 347 23.65 -0.77 -9.91
N PHE A 348 23.13 0.19 -9.16
CA PHE A 348 23.73 1.51 -9.07
C PHE A 348 24.79 1.51 -7.97
N SER A 349 26.05 1.64 -8.35
CA SER A 349 27.12 1.96 -7.40
C SER A 349 27.07 3.46 -7.09
N TYR A 350 26.81 3.81 -5.85
CA TYR A 350 26.98 5.17 -5.36
C TYR A 350 28.47 5.38 -5.07
N SER A 351 29.14 6.23 -5.84
CA SER A 351 30.48 6.69 -5.50
C SER A 351 30.36 7.87 -4.53
N ASP A 352 30.94 7.72 -3.34
CA ASP A 352 31.21 8.82 -2.42
C ASP A 352 32.00 9.91 -3.14
N SER A 353 31.34 11.01 -3.48
CA SER A 353 31.97 12.31 -3.69
C SER A 353 31.22 13.29 -2.82
N GLY A 354 31.89 13.65 -1.70
CA GLY A 354 31.40 14.57 -0.72
C GLY A 354 30.99 15.94 -1.31
N ILE A 355 29.88 16.44 -0.88
CA ILE A 355 29.66 17.81 -0.38
C ILE A 355 28.54 17.70 0.66
#